data_f96d6ce26c5f3693198990d8ae5ef0e4
#
_entry.id   f96d6ce26c5f3693198990d8ae5ef0e4
#
_cell.length_a   1.000
_cell.length_b   1.000
_cell.length_c   1.000
_cell.angle_alpha   90.00
_cell.angle_beta   90.00
_cell.angle_gamma   90.00
#
_symmetry.space_group_name_H-M   'P 1'
#
loop_
_entity.id
_entity.type
_entity.pdbx_description
1 polymer ?
#
loop_
_entity_poly.entity_id
_entity_poly.type
_entity_poly.pdbx_seq_one_letter_code
_entity_poly.pdbx_strand_id
1 'polypeptide(L)'
;MKQLFLLAAVICFGMAILKAYTAWMSTSRAEPNKGYLTLTPEAAKTRLEENPDAILLDVRTQEEYDGGHIPGAVCFPNEDIQPELPLPFEKDAEILVYCRSGRRSAEAAGKLADMGCTNVADFGGIQNWPYETTTD
;
A
#
# COMPACT_ATOMS: atom_id res chain seq x y z
N MET A 1 -6.27 35.36 38.22
CA MET A 1 -6.06 35.57 36.75
C MET A 1 -4.98 34.70 36.17
N LYS A 2 -3.87 34.45 36.85
CA LYS A 2 -2.79 33.58 36.30
C LYS A 2 -3.19 32.09 36.09
N GLN A 3 -4.12 31.57 36.87
CA GLN A 3 -4.59 30.19 36.76
C GLN A 3 -5.50 29.95 35.56
N LEU A 4 -6.22 30.94 35.08
CA LEU A 4 -7.11 30.82 33.91
C LEU A 4 -6.31 30.68 32.59
N PHE A 5 -5.17 31.35 32.50
CA PHE A 5 -4.29 31.27 31.34
C PHE A 5 -3.56 29.89 31.22
N LEU A 6 -3.23 29.26 32.34
CA LEU A 6 -2.64 27.94 32.38
C LEU A 6 -3.62 26.85 31.92
N LEU A 7 -4.89 26.94 32.29
CA LEU A 7 -5.93 26.01 31.86
C LEU A 7 -6.21 26.12 30.36
N ALA A 8 -6.23 27.32 29.80
CA ALA A 8 -6.43 27.53 28.37
C ALA A 8 -5.26 26.99 27.55
N ALA A 9 -4.03 27.15 28.03
CA ALA A 9 -2.83 26.60 27.34
C ALA A 9 -2.81 25.08 27.33
N VAL A 10 -3.21 24.42 28.41
CA VAL A 10 -3.28 22.95 28.49
C VAL A 10 -4.35 22.39 27.58
N ILE A 11 -5.51 23.06 27.47
CA ILE A 11 -6.60 22.62 26.57
C ILE A 11 -6.19 22.78 25.11
N CYS A 12 -5.54 23.89 24.73
CA CYS A 12 -5.06 24.10 23.36
C CYS A 12 -3.98 23.11 22.95
N PHE A 13 -3.08 22.76 23.88
CA PHE A 13 -2.03 21.78 23.61
C PHE A 13 -2.58 20.35 23.49
N GLY A 14 -3.57 20.01 24.33
CA GLY A 14 -4.28 18.72 24.24
C GLY A 14 -5.04 18.56 22.92
N MET A 15 -5.69 19.62 22.43
CA MET A 15 -6.41 19.61 21.16
C MET A 15 -5.47 19.49 19.95
N ALA A 16 -4.28 20.08 20.01
CA ALA A 16 -3.28 19.95 18.94
C ALA A 16 -2.72 18.52 18.84
N ILE A 17 -2.46 17.90 19.98
CA ILE A 17 -2.00 16.50 20.05
C ILE A 17 -3.10 15.55 19.56
N LEU A 18 -4.36 15.79 19.93
CA LEU A 18 -5.49 14.98 19.50
C LEU A 18 -5.70 15.08 17.98
N LYS A 19 -5.56 16.27 17.39
CA LYS A 19 -5.63 16.45 15.92
C LYS A 19 -4.47 15.76 15.19
N ALA A 20 -3.27 15.80 15.72
CA ALA A 20 -2.12 15.12 15.17
C ALA A 20 -2.29 13.59 15.27
N TYR A 21 -2.82 13.11 16.40
CA TYR A 21 -3.10 11.68 16.60
C TYR A 21 -4.20 11.16 15.67
N THR A 22 -5.27 11.90 15.47
CA THR A 22 -6.35 11.53 14.54
C THR A 22 -5.90 11.61 13.08
N ALA A 23 -5.06 12.57 12.71
CA ALA A 23 -4.47 12.65 11.38
C ALA A 23 -3.50 11.49 11.10
N TRP A 24 -2.72 11.06 12.10
CA TRP A 24 -1.83 9.90 12.00
C TRP A 24 -2.62 8.59 11.88
N MET A 25 -3.72 8.44 12.61
CA MET A 25 -4.60 7.27 12.50
C MET A 25 -5.37 7.19 11.18
N SER A 26 -5.61 8.32 10.49
CA SER A 26 -6.34 8.31 9.21
C SER A 26 -5.49 7.89 8.02
N THR A 27 -4.16 7.82 8.15
CA THR A 27 -3.25 7.34 7.09
C THR A 27 -3.05 5.82 7.07
N SER A 28 -3.53 5.12 8.10
CA SER A 28 -3.42 3.65 8.22
C SER A 28 -4.81 3.02 8.36
N ARG A 29 -5.70 3.26 7.40
CA ARG A 29 -6.99 2.59 7.43
C ARG A 29 -6.82 1.15 6.96
N ALA A 30 -6.54 0.26 7.91
CA ALA A 30 -6.80 -1.15 7.70
C ALA A 30 -8.33 -1.31 7.60
N GLU A 31 -8.82 -1.65 6.44
CA GLU A 31 -10.21 -2.09 6.28
C GLU A 31 -10.35 -3.42 7.03
N PRO A 32 -11.19 -3.48 8.08
CA PRO A 32 -11.13 -4.58 9.06
C PRO A 32 -11.53 -5.96 8.54
N ASN A 33 -11.72 -6.13 7.22
CA ASN A 33 -12.24 -7.39 6.68
C ASN A 33 -11.60 -7.87 5.36
N LYS A 34 -10.55 -7.22 4.87
CA LYS A 34 -9.98 -7.58 3.55
C LYS A 34 -8.71 -8.42 3.61
N GLY A 35 -8.08 -8.53 4.78
CA GLY A 35 -6.80 -9.24 4.93
C GLY A 35 -5.60 -8.54 4.30
N TYR A 36 -5.77 -7.33 3.73
CA TYR A 36 -4.70 -6.51 3.17
C TYR A 36 -4.92 -5.02 3.47
N LEU A 37 -3.87 -4.24 3.36
CA LEU A 37 -3.90 -2.78 3.55
C LEU A 37 -4.18 -2.07 2.22
N THR A 38 -4.79 -0.89 2.30
CA THR A 38 -4.87 0.05 1.19
C THR A 38 -3.94 1.23 1.49
N LEU A 39 -3.05 1.56 0.55
CA LEU A 39 -2.08 2.65 0.67
C LEU A 39 -2.28 3.68 -0.43
N THR A 40 -1.81 4.91 -0.16
CA THR A 40 -1.61 5.90 -1.21
C THR A 40 -0.33 5.58 -1.99
N PRO A 41 -0.17 6.10 -3.23
CA PRO A 41 1.09 5.96 -3.97
C PRO A 41 2.30 6.49 -3.20
N GLU A 42 2.15 7.59 -2.48
CA GLU A 42 3.21 8.19 -1.66
C GLU A 42 3.62 7.27 -0.50
N ALA A 43 2.65 6.68 0.18
CA ALA A 43 2.92 5.73 1.26
C ALA A 43 3.59 4.45 0.74
N ALA A 44 3.18 3.97 -0.43
CA ALA A 44 3.82 2.83 -1.09
C ALA A 44 5.28 3.15 -1.49
N LYS A 45 5.51 4.33 -2.05
CA LYS A 45 6.86 4.81 -2.37
C LYS A 45 7.78 4.82 -1.15
N THR A 46 7.29 5.36 -0.03
CA THR A 46 8.02 5.38 1.23
C THR A 46 8.38 3.97 1.71
N ARG A 47 7.45 3.03 1.66
CA ARG A 47 7.70 1.64 2.05
C ARG A 47 8.75 0.96 1.18
N LEU A 48 8.71 1.19 -0.12
CA LEU A 48 9.71 0.65 -1.06
C LEU A 48 11.12 1.20 -0.76
N GLU A 49 11.22 2.46 -0.35
CA GLU A 49 12.50 3.09 0.03
C GLU A 49 13.03 2.58 1.38
N GLU A 50 12.13 2.34 2.34
CA GLU A 50 12.48 1.86 3.69
C GLU A 50 12.80 0.36 3.72
N ASN A 51 12.18 -0.44 2.85
CA ASN A 51 12.39 -1.88 2.78
C ASN A 51 12.79 -2.31 1.36
N PRO A 52 14.10 -2.42 1.08
CA PRO A 52 14.58 -2.90 -0.22
C PRO A 52 14.18 -4.33 -0.57
N ASP A 53 13.79 -5.14 0.42
CA ASP A 53 13.36 -6.53 0.24
C ASP A 53 11.86 -6.64 -0.05
N ALA A 54 11.10 -5.54 0.01
CA ALA A 54 9.69 -5.52 -0.35
C ALA A 54 9.50 -5.91 -1.82
N ILE A 55 8.46 -6.70 -2.08
CA ILE A 55 8.10 -7.14 -3.43
C ILE A 55 7.10 -6.16 -4.00
N LEU A 56 7.48 -5.51 -5.09
CA LEU A 56 6.60 -4.64 -5.87
C LEU A 56 5.99 -5.47 -7.00
N LEU A 57 4.69 -5.71 -6.93
CA LEU A 57 3.99 -6.63 -7.82
C LEU A 57 3.09 -5.85 -8.79
N ASP A 58 3.41 -5.94 -10.07
CA ASP A 58 2.58 -5.47 -11.16
C ASP A 58 1.66 -6.60 -11.62
N VAL A 59 0.36 -6.48 -11.34
CA VAL A 59 -0.62 -7.54 -11.66
C VAL A 59 -1.38 -7.29 -12.96
N ARG A 60 -0.83 -6.40 -13.80
CA ARG A 60 -1.31 -6.19 -15.16
C ARG A 60 -0.85 -7.31 -16.08
N THR A 61 -1.20 -7.23 -17.36
CA THR A 61 -0.67 -8.15 -18.36
C THR A 61 0.81 -7.91 -18.64
N GLN A 62 1.48 -8.90 -19.18
CA GLN A 62 2.89 -8.77 -19.60
C GLN A 62 3.05 -7.64 -20.64
N GLU A 63 2.13 -7.52 -21.58
CA GLU A 63 2.14 -6.45 -22.58
C GLU A 63 2.06 -5.06 -21.95
N GLU A 64 1.18 -4.86 -20.97
CA GLU A 64 1.08 -3.59 -20.22
C GLU A 64 2.37 -3.29 -19.45
N TYR A 65 2.96 -4.30 -18.82
CA TYR A 65 4.24 -4.19 -18.10
C TYR A 65 5.37 -3.78 -19.03
N ASP A 66 5.50 -4.43 -20.17
CA ASP A 66 6.54 -4.17 -21.17
C ASP A 66 6.44 -2.74 -21.74
N GLY A 67 5.23 -2.21 -21.83
CA GLY A 67 4.97 -0.85 -22.28
C GLY A 67 5.30 0.26 -21.26
N GLY A 68 5.62 -0.11 -20.04
CA GLY A 68 6.00 0.81 -18.95
C GLY A 68 5.51 0.33 -17.60
N HIS A 69 6.40 0.28 -16.64
CA HIS A 69 6.11 -0.18 -15.27
C HIS A 69 6.90 0.63 -14.23
N ILE A 70 6.55 0.48 -12.97
CA ILE A 70 7.29 1.12 -11.87
C ILE A 70 8.65 0.42 -11.73
N PRO A 71 9.77 1.17 -11.61
CA PRO A 71 11.09 0.57 -11.46
C PRO A 71 11.15 -0.44 -10.31
N GLY A 72 11.71 -1.62 -10.56
CA GLY A 72 11.82 -2.71 -9.58
C GLY A 72 10.59 -3.62 -9.48
N ALA A 73 9.53 -3.33 -10.23
CA ALA A 73 8.34 -4.17 -10.24
C ALA A 73 8.59 -5.51 -10.93
N VAL A 74 7.95 -6.55 -10.40
CA VAL A 74 7.86 -7.88 -10.98
C VAL A 74 6.49 -8.07 -11.57
N CYS A 75 6.40 -8.49 -12.83
CA CYS A 75 5.12 -8.79 -13.48
C CYS A 75 4.60 -10.16 -13.03
N PHE A 76 3.43 -10.15 -12.43
CA PHE A 76 2.70 -11.36 -12.05
C PHE A 76 1.21 -11.10 -12.26
N PRO A 77 0.70 -11.38 -13.46
CA PRO A 77 -0.68 -11.04 -13.82
C PRO A 77 -1.72 -11.59 -12.84
N ASN A 78 -2.76 -10.79 -12.60
CA ASN A 78 -3.84 -11.16 -11.66
C ASN A 78 -4.44 -12.54 -11.98
N GLU A 79 -4.54 -12.90 -13.24
CA GLU A 79 -5.08 -14.19 -13.71
C GLU A 79 -4.20 -15.38 -13.30
N ASP A 80 -2.90 -15.15 -13.07
CA ASP A 80 -1.93 -16.18 -12.68
C ASP A 80 -1.89 -16.39 -11.16
N ILE A 81 -2.54 -15.52 -10.39
CA ILE A 81 -2.70 -15.69 -8.94
C ILE A 81 -3.85 -16.66 -8.70
N GLN A 82 -3.54 -17.91 -8.45
CA GLN A 82 -4.51 -19.00 -8.26
C GLN A 82 -4.15 -19.81 -7.01
N PRO A 83 -5.16 -20.21 -6.19
CA PRO A 83 -4.92 -20.94 -4.93
C PRO A 83 -4.14 -22.24 -5.08
N GLU A 84 -4.25 -22.90 -6.24
CA GLU A 84 -3.64 -24.19 -6.54
C GLU A 84 -2.19 -24.08 -7.01
N LEU A 85 -1.75 -22.87 -7.36
CA LEU A 85 -0.40 -22.62 -7.88
C LEU A 85 0.52 -22.06 -6.80
N PRO A 86 1.81 -22.43 -6.83
CA PRO A 86 2.77 -21.87 -5.89
C PRO A 86 3.03 -20.38 -6.18
N LEU A 87 3.25 -19.60 -5.13
CA LEU A 87 3.72 -18.22 -5.24
C LEU A 87 5.25 -18.18 -5.38
N PRO A 88 5.81 -17.26 -6.19
CA PRO A 88 7.25 -17.13 -6.36
C PRO A 88 7.95 -16.38 -5.22
N PHE A 89 7.27 -16.16 -4.10
CA PHE A 89 7.77 -15.43 -2.94
C PHE A 89 7.20 -16.01 -1.64
N GLU A 90 7.81 -15.67 -0.52
CA GLU A 90 7.38 -16.08 0.81
C GLU A 90 6.08 -15.38 1.22
N LYS A 91 5.23 -16.08 1.98
CA LYS A 91 3.93 -15.55 2.40
C LYS A 91 4.00 -14.44 3.46
N ASP A 92 5.12 -14.29 4.14
CA ASP A 92 5.38 -13.25 5.12
C ASP A 92 6.16 -12.05 4.54
N ALA A 93 6.56 -12.11 3.28
CA ALA A 93 7.18 -11.00 2.58
C ALA A 93 6.24 -9.79 2.51
N GLU A 94 6.78 -8.58 2.56
CA GLU A 94 6.02 -7.37 2.29
C GLU A 94 5.75 -7.29 0.78
N ILE A 95 4.47 -7.31 0.40
CA ILE A 95 4.03 -7.32 -0.99
C ILE A 95 3.20 -6.07 -1.25
N LEU A 96 3.68 -5.23 -2.16
CA LEU A 96 3.00 -4.01 -2.59
C LEU A 96 2.47 -4.25 -4.00
N VAL A 97 1.16 -4.13 -4.19
CA VAL A 97 0.45 -4.53 -5.40
C VAL A 97 -0.11 -3.31 -6.11
N TYR A 98 0.05 -3.26 -7.42
CA TYR A 98 -0.62 -2.26 -8.25
C TYR A 98 -1.08 -2.84 -9.59
N CYS A 99 -2.02 -2.17 -10.22
CA CYS A 99 -2.43 -2.45 -11.59
C CYS A 99 -2.53 -1.15 -12.41
N ARG A 100 -3.45 -1.06 -13.35
CA ARG A 100 -3.66 0.17 -14.14
C ARG A 100 -4.49 1.21 -13.39
N SER A 101 -5.65 0.82 -12.87
CA SER A 101 -6.64 1.71 -12.27
C SER A 101 -7.03 1.37 -10.83
N GLY A 102 -6.59 0.22 -10.29
CA GLY A 102 -6.84 -0.23 -8.92
C GLY A 102 -7.80 -1.41 -8.77
N ARG A 103 -8.59 -1.77 -9.79
CA ARG A 103 -9.55 -2.89 -9.69
C ARG A 103 -8.87 -4.25 -9.61
N ARG A 104 -7.95 -4.53 -10.51
CA ARG A 104 -7.21 -5.81 -10.54
C ARG A 104 -6.27 -5.95 -9.34
N SER A 105 -5.66 -4.86 -8.88
CA SER A 105 -4.77 -4.87 -7.72
C SER A 105 -5.51 -5.15 -6.42
N ALA A 106 -6.71 -4.61 -6.24
CA ALA A 106 -7.56 -4.93 -5.09
C ALA A 106 -7.99 -6.41 -5.10
N GLU A 107 -8.35 -6.95 -6.26
CA GLU A 107 -8.67 -8.37 -6.44
C GLU A 107 -7.46 -9.26 -6.16
N ALA A 108 -6.30 -8.93 -6.72
CA ALA A 108 -5.05 -9.64 -6.50
C ALA A 108 -4.62 -9.64 -5.03
N ALA A 109 -4.71 -8.49 -4.35
CA ALA A 109 -4.41 -8.38 -2.93
C ALA A 109 -5.31 -9.28 -2.07
N GLY A 110 -6.59 -9.33 -2.39
CA GLY A 110 -7.55 -10.24 -1.74
C GLY A 110 -7.19 -11.72 -1.95
N LYS A 111 -6.86 -12.11 -3.17
CA LYS A 111 -6.39 -13.47 -3.49
C LYS A 111 -5.13 -13.85 -2.70
N LEU A 112 -4.15 -12.97 -2.65
CA LEU A 112 -2.90 -13.20 -1.90
C LEU A 112 -3.16 -13.36 -0.41
N ALA A 113 -4.03 -12.53 0.17
CA ALA A 113 -4.43 -12.63 1.56
C ALA A 113 -5.13 -13.98 1.84
N ASP A 114 -6.06 -14.40 0.98
CA ASP A 114 -6.76 -15.68 1.08
C ASP A 114 -5.80 -16.88 0.95
N MET A 115 -4.71 -16.72 0.20
CA MET A 115 -3.65 -17.73 0.08
C MET A 115 -2.68 -17.76 1.27
N GLY A 116 -2.89 -16.92 2.28
CA GLY A 116 -2.09 -16.89 3.51
C GLY A 116 -0.95 -15.88 3.52
N CYS A 117 -0.88 -14.96 2.54
CA CYS A 117 0.06 -13.84 2.61
C CYS A 117 -0.35 -12.87 3.70
N THR A 118 0.57 -12.54 4.60
CA THR A 118 0.27 -11.81 5.85
C THR A 118 0.61 -10.32 5.80
N ASN A 119 1.30 -9.86 4.77
CA ASN A 119 1.78 -8.48 4.67
C ASN A 119 1.59 -7.93 3.26
N VAL A 120 0.33 -7.80 2.85
CA VAL A 120 -0.08 -7.35 1.51
C VAL A 120 -0.67 -5.96 1.59
N ALA A 121 -0.28 -5.08 0.68
CA ALA A 121 -0.85 -3.76 0.50
C ALA A 121 -1.15 -3.47 -0.97
N ASP A 122 -2.35 -2.97 -1.24
CA ASP A 122 -2.78 -2.45 -2.53
C ASP A 122 -2.64 -0.93 -2.53
N PHE A 123 -1.97 -0.37 -3.52
CA PHE A 123 -1.87 1.09 -3.66
C PHE A 123 -2.46 1.64 -4.96
N GLY A 124 -3.31 0.85 -5.60
CA GLY A 124 -4.15 1.30 -6.71
C GLY A 124 -3.50 1.15 -8.08
N GLY A 125 -3.63 2.18 -8.91
CA GLY A 125 -3.24 2.13 -10.30
C GLY A 125 -2.00 2.96 -10.63
N ILE A 126 -1.22 2.49 -11.62
CA ILE A 126 -0.10 3.24 -12.18
C ILE A 126 -0.55 4.58 -12.76
N GLN A 127 -1.83 4.73 -13.13
CA GLN A 127 -2.43 6.00 -13.57
C GLN A 127 -2.28 7.11 -12.53
N ASN A 128 -2.25 6.77 -11.25
CA ASN A 128 -2.13 7.71 -10.13
C ASN A 128 -0.71 7.74 -9.54
N TRP A 129 0.23 7.04 -10.15
CA TRP A 129 1.63 7.02 -9.72
C TRP A 129 2.34 8.29 -10.19
N PRO A 130 2.76 9.20 -9.26
CA PRO A 130 3.31 10.50 -9.63
C PRO A 130 4.83 10.48 -9.86
N TYR A 131 5.44 9.30 -9.80
CA TYR A 131 6.88 9.13 -9.91
C TYR A 131 7.28 8.50 -11.24
N GLU A 132 8.56 8.23 -11.43
CA GLU A 132 9.08 7.68 -12.68
C GLU A 132 8.58 6.26 -12.99
N THR A 133 8.55 5.94 -14.26
CA THR A 133 8.32 4.60 -14.80
C THR A 133 9.45 4.24 -15.77
N THR A 134 9.60 2.96 -16.06
CA THR A 134 10.62 2.45 -16.97
C THR A 134 10.05 1.37 -17.89
N THR A 135 10.75 1.08 -18.97
CA THR A 135 10.46 -0.06 -19.86
C THR A 135 11.51 -1.16 -19.78
N ASP A 136 12.48 -0.99 -18.89
CA ASP A 136 13.58 -1.95 -18.70
C ASP A 136 13.19 -3.20 -17.90
#